data_5f26351049e26860f16cc29a9028e375
#
_entry.id   5f26351049e26860f16cc29a9028e375
#
_cell.length_a   1.000
_cell.length_b   1.000
_cell.length_c   1.000
_cell.angle_alpha   90.00
_cell.angle_beta   90.00
_cell.angle_gamma   90.00
#
_symmetry.space_group_name_H-M   'P 1'
#
loop_
_entity.id
_entity.type
_entity.pdbx_description
1 polymer ?
#
loop_
_entity_poly.entity_id
_entity_poly.type
_entity_poly.pdbx_seq_one_letter_code
_entity_poly.pdbx_strand_id
1 'polypeptide(L)'
;MANLIITYWRDIPSAVSVKIGRKEEKRMLDNRFMEAIDMAAMRDGATDTDSYLADWRRSEPVAVSDDMAAEVEKAKAHLESHYTQDLIKQLIGNGGRNIS
;
A
#
# COMPACT_ATOMS: atom_id res chain seq x y z
N MET A 1 21.94 -2.08 6.06
CA MET A 1 20.91 -1.03 6.12
C MET A 1 19.55 -1.63 5.86
N ALA A 2 18.55 -1.15 6.59
CA ALA A 2 17.19 -1.61 6.38
C ALA A 2 16.60 -0.96 5.13
N ASN A 3 15.69 -1.67 4.48
CA ASN A 3 14.98 -1.18 3.31
C ASN A 3 13.48 -1.20 3.55
N LEU A 4 12.84 -0.08 3.25
CA LEU A 4 11.39 0.08 3.34
C LEU A 4 10.76 -0.20 1.98
N ILE A 5 9.74 -1.05 1.96
CA ILE A 5 8.99 -1.39 0.75
C ILE A 5 7.51 -1.25 1.05
N ILE A 6 6.78 -0.59 0.16
CA ILE A 6 5.34 -0.43 0.29
C ILE A 6 4.67 -1.32 -0.76
N THR A 7 3.66 -2.07 -0.35
CA THR A 7 2.87 -2.90 -1.25
C THR A 7 1.62 -2.13 -1.67
N TYR A 8 1.40 -2.02 -2.98
CA TYR A 8 0.27 -1.29 -3.57
C TYR A 8 -0.58 -2.22 -4.41
N TRP A 9 -1.87 -1.95 -4.46
CA TRP A 9 -2.72 -2.42 -5.54
C TRP A 9 -3.05 -1.20 -6.41
N ARG A 10 -2.49 -1.16 -7.62
CA ARG A 10 -2.47 0.06 -8.44
C ARG A 10 -1.82 1.19 -7.64
N ASP A 11 -2.58 2.24 -7.29
CA ASP A 11 -2.02 3.35 -6.52
C ASP A 11 -2.54 3.43 -5.09
N ILE A 12 -3.20 2.37 -4.61
CA ILE A 12 -3.69 2.29 -3.24
C ILE A 12 -2.74 1.43 -2.41
N PRO A 13 -2.11 1.98 -1.36
CA PRO A 13 -1.21 1.18 -0.51
C PRO A 13 -2.01 0.23 0.37
N SER A 14 -1.45 -0.95 0.64
CA SER A 14 -2.08 -1.93 1.52
C SER A 14 -1.22 -2.32 2.70
N ALA A 15 0.10 -2.30 2.57
CA ALA A 15 1.01 -2.74 3.62
C ALA A 15 2.36 -2.10 3.47
N VAL A 16 3.11 -2.04 4.57
CA VAL A 16 4.50 -1.59 4.58
C VAL A 16 5.38 -2.68 5.18
N SER A 17 6.60 -2.82 4.69
CA SER A 17 7.58 -3.77 5.19
C SER A 17 8.93 -3.10 5.30
N VAL A 18 9.68 -3.45 6.37
CA VAL A 18 11.07 -3.04 6.51
C VAL A 18 11.90 -4.33 6.66
N LYS A 19 12.93 -4.46 5.85
CA LYS A 19 13.74 -5.67 5.80
C LYS A 19 15.21 -5.39 6.05
N ILE A 20 15.84 -6.27 6.83
CA ILE A 20 17.30 -6.35 6.98
C ILE A 20 17.68 -7.82 6.81
N GLY A 21 18.33 -8.17 5.70
CA GLY A 21 18.71 -9.57 5.43
C GLY A 21 17.48 -10.47 5.47
N ARG A 22 17.46 -11.40 6.44
CA ARG A 22 16.34 -12.34 6.59
C ARG A 22 15.26 -11.85 7.55
N LYS A 23 15.49 -10.72 8.22
CA LYS A 23 14.52 -10.17 9.16
C LYS A 23 13.55 -9.25 8.43
N GLU A 24 12.30 -9.31 8.83
CA GLU A 24 11.25 -8.46 8.26
C GLU A 24 10.28 -8.03 9.34
N GLU A 25 9.96 -6.74 9.34
CA GLU A 25 8.82 -6.21 10.10
C GLU A 25 7.80 -5.73 9.08
N LYS A 26 6.57 -6.23 9.20
CA LYS A 26 5.49 -5.89 8.26
C LYS A 26 4.29 -5.41 9.04
N ARG A 27 3.61 -4.38 8.51
CA ARG A 27 2.35 -3.89 9.08
C ARG A 27 1.33 -3.70 7.96
N MET A 28 0.14 -4.21 8.19
CA MET A 28 -0.99 -3.91 7.30
C MET A 28 -1.49 -2.52 7.64
N LEU A 29 -1.91 -1.77 6.63
CA LEU A 29 -2.54 -0.48 6.84
C LEU A 29 -3.96 -0.69 7.36
N ASP A 30 -4.59 0.42 7.79
CA ASP A 30 -5.96 0.41 8.30
C ASP A 30 -6.89 -0.29 7.30
N ASN A 31 -7.92 -0.96 7.82
CA ASN A 31 -8.84 -1.77 7.01
C ASN A 31 -9.51 -0.98 5.88
N ARG A 32 -9.66 0.33 6.03
CA ARG A 32 -10.22 1.19 4.98
C ARG A 32 -9.44 1.13 3.67
N PHE A 33 -8.15 0.81 3.72
CA PHE A 33 -7.33 0.66 2.52
C PHE A 33 -7.68 -0.63 1.76
N MET A 34 -7.88 -1.73 2.46
CA MET A 34 -8.29 -2.98 1.82
C MET A 34 -9.72 -2.87 1.26
N GLU A 35 -10.61 -2.22 1.98
CA GLU A 35 -11.95 -1.97 1.48
C GLU A 35 -11.91 -1.11 0.21
N ALA A 36 -11.04 -0.09 0.20
CA ALA A 36 -10.87 0.75 -0.98
C ALA A 36 -10.35 -0.04 -2.18
N ILE A 37 -9.41 -0.94 -1.97
CA ILE A 37 -8.88 -1.80 -3.03
C ILE A 37 -9.99 -2.68 -3.60
N ASP A 38 -10.79 -3.30 -2.74
CA ASP A 38 -11.91 -4.15 -3.18
C ASP A 38 -12.92 -3.34 -3.98
N MET A 39 -13.28 -2.16 -3.51
CA MET A 39 -14.24 -1.30 -4.20
C MET A 39 -13.70 -0.82 -5.56
N ALA A 40 -12.43 -0.45 -5.62
CA ALA A 40 -11.79 -0.01 -6.86
C ALA A 40 -11.73 -1.16 -7.88
N ALA A 41 -11.41 -2.36 -7.43
CA ALA A 41 -11.35 -3.53 -8.29
C ALA A 41 -12.73 -3.86 -8.88
N MET A 42 -13.77 -3.82 -8.05
CA MET A 42 -15.13 -4.06 -8.50
C MET A 42 -15.60 -3.00 -9.49
N ARG A 43 -15.28 -1.74 -9.22
CA ARG A 43 -15.70 -0.62 -10.07
C ARG A 43 -15.04 -0.69 -11.45
N ASP A 44 -13.79 -1.14 -11.50
CA ASP A 44 -13.02 -1.21 -12.75
C ASP A 44 -13.15 -2.56 -13.47
N GLY A 45 -13.98 -3.47 -12.94
CA GLY A 45 -14.17 -4.78 -13.54
C GLY A 45 -13.01 -5.76 -13.33
N ALA A 46 -12.05 -5.42 -12.46
CA ALA A 46 -10.90 -6.28 -12.16
C ALA A 46 -11.29 -7.32 -11.10
N THR A 47 -12.35 -8.07 -11.37
CA THR A 47 -12.90 -9.01 -10.40
C THR A 47 -12.44 -10.46 -10.61
N ASP A 48 -11.88 -10.77 -11.76
CA ASP A 48 -11.30 -12.10 -11.97
C ASP A 48 -9.92 -12.17 -11.30
N THR A 49 -9.49 -13.38 -10.97
CA THR A 49 -8.25 -13.59 -10.21
C THR A 49 -7.05 -13.02 -10.94
N ASP A 50 -6.94 -13.22 -12.23
CA ASP A 50 -5.77 -12.80 -13.00
C ASP A 50 -5.66 -11.28 -13.06
N SER A 51 -6.76 -10.58 -13.35
CA SER A 51 -6.75 -9.13 -13.42
C SER A 51 -6.45 -8.49 -12.06
N TYR A 52 -7.04 -9.06 -10.99
CA TYR A 52 -6.84 -8.56 -9.65
C TYR A 52 -5.37 -8.72 -9.22
N LEU A 53 -4.80 -9.90 -9.43
CA LEU A 53 -3.42 -10.18 -9.01
C LEU A 53 -2.38 -9.44 -9.85
N ALA A 54 -2.67 -9.15 -11.11
CA ALA A 54 -1.72 -8.50 -12.00
C ALA A 54 -1.39 -7.07 -11.56
N ASP A 55 -2.27 -6.43 -10.82
CA ASP A 55 -2.09 -5.02 -10.44
C ASP A 55 -1.44 -4.84 -9.06
N TRP A 56 -1.10 -5.92 -8.36
CA TRP A 56 -0.31 -5.83 -7.14
C TRP A 56 1.14 -5.51 -7.50
N ARG A 57 1.71 -4.54 -6.82
CA ARG A 57 3.10 -4.14 -7.06
C ARG A 57 3.77 -3.71 -5.76
N ARG A 58 5.07 -3.69 -5.77
CA ARG A 58 5.88 -3.21 -4.65
C ARG A 58 6.63 -1.95 -5.08
N SER A 59 6.77 -1.01 -4.16
CA SER A 59 7.58 0.18 -4.39
C SER A 59 9.05 -0.20 -4.46
N GLU A 60 9.87 0.72 -4.99
CA GLU A 60 11.32 0.56 -4.93
C GLU A 60 11.77 0.60 -3.47
N PRO A 61 12.78 -0.21 -3.09
CA PRO A 61 13.30 -0.17 -1.72
C PRO A 61 13.90 1.20 -1.39
N VAL A 62 13.55 1.72 -0.22
CA VAL A 62 14.08 2.98 0.29
C VAL A 62 14.91 2.69 1.54
N ALA A 63 16.15 3.17 1.59
CA ALA A 63 17.00 2.96 2.74
C ALA A 63 16.46 3.72 3.94
N VAL A 64 16.34 3.03 5.08
CA VAL A 64 15.88 3.59 6.35
C VAL A 64 16.80 3.12 7.47
N SER A 65 16.58 3.61 8.69
CA SER A 65 17.41 3.21 9.83
C SER A 65 17.18 1.74 10.17
N ASP A 66 18.10 1.17 10.96
CA ASP A 66 18.03 -0.24 11.33
C ASP A 66 16.99 -0.51 12.44
N ASP A 67 16.34 0.51 12.95
CA ASP A 67 15.23 0.35 13.90
C ASP A 67 13.97 -0.02 13.12
N MET A 68 13.87 -1.28 12.75
CA MET A 68 12.83 -1.77 11.86
C MET A 68 11.43 -1.50 12.37
N ALA A 69 11.19 -1.75 13.65
CA ALA A 69 9.86 -1.56 14.24
C ALA A 69 9.46 -0.07 14.20
N ALA A 70 10.37 0.83 14.54
CA ALA A 70 10.09 2.26 14.51
C ALA A 70 9.85 2.75 13.08
N GLU A 71 10.66 2.29 12.13
CA GLU A 71 10.55 2.71 10.74
C GLU A 71 9.25 2.21 10.11
N VAL A 72 8.83 0.97 10.37
CA VAL A 72 7.60 0.44 9.80
C VAL A 72 6.38 1.14 10.39
N GLU A 73 6.38 1.45 11.69
CA GLU A 73 5.26 2.18 12.31
C GLU A 73 5.19 3.61 11.81
N LYS A 74 6.32 4.26 11.63
CA LYS A 74 6.41 5.61 11.10
C LYS A 74 5.86 5.68 9.68
N ALA A 75 6.24 4.72 8.84
CA ALA A 75 5.75 4.67 7.47
C ALA A 75 4.25 4.40 7.42
N LYS A 76 3.75 3.50 8.26
CA LYS A 76 2.32 3.20 8.36
C LYS A 76 1.53 4.47 8.73
N ALA A 77 1.97 5.17 9.77
CA ALA A 77 1.31 6.40 10.22
C ALA A 77 1.34 7.48 9.13
N HIS A 78 2.46 7.61 8.43
CA HIS A 78 2.60 8.58 7.35
C HIS A 78 1.61 8.30 6.21
N LEU A 79 1.51 7.05 5.79
CA LEU A 79 0.59 6.67 4.72
C LEU A 79 -0.87 6.86 5.13
N GLU A 80 -1.22 6.46 6.34
CA GLU A 80 -2.59 6.61 6.84
C GLU A 80 -2.99 8.08 6.97
N SER A 81 -2.04 8.94 7.27
CA SER A 81 -2.27 10.39 7.35
C SER A 81 -2.36 11.03 5.98
N HIS A 82 -1.52 10.59 5.04
CA HIS A 82 -1.48 11.14 3.69
C HIS A 82 -2.73 10.76 2.87
N TYR A 83 -3.17 9.51 2.99
CA TYR A 83 -4.33 9.01 2.26
C TYR A 83 -5.60 9.25 3.06
N THR A 84 -6.12 10.48 2.96
CA THR A 84 -7.38 10.86 3.61
C THR A 84 -8.55 10.13 2.95
N GLN A 85 -9.72 10.17 3.60
CA GLN A 85 -10.92 9.55 3.02
C GLN A 85 -11.26 10.17 1.66
N ASP A 86 -11.08 11.48 1.50
CA ASP A 86 -11.36 12.15 0.24
C ASP A 86 -10.43 11.65 -0.87
N LEU A 87 -9.14 11.50 -0.58
CA LEU A 87 -8.18 10.98 -1.55
C LEU A 87 -8.50 9.53 -1.91
N ILE A 88 -8.87 8.71 -0.91
CA ILE A 88 -9.23 7.32 -1.15
C ILE A 88 -10.48 7.24 -2.03
N LYS A 89 -11.49 8.08 -1.80
CA LYS A 89 -12.68 8.12 -2.64
C LYS A 89 -12.34 8.47 -4.09
N GLN A 90 -11.42 9.41 -4.29
CA GLN A 90 -10.96 9.76 -5.64
C GLN A 90 -10.26 8.57 -6.31
N LEU A 91 -9.42 7.86 -5.58
CA LEU A 91 -8.75 6.68 -6.09
C LEU A 91 -9.75 5.58 -6.48
N ILE A 92 -10.75 5.33 -5.64
CA ILE A 92 -11.80 4.36 -5.93
C ILE A 92 -12.53 4.76 -7.21
N GLY A 93 -12.88 6.04 -7.34
CA GLY A 93 -13.56 6.56 -8.53
C GLY A 93 -12.75 6.41 -9.81
N ASN A 94 -11.43 6.31 -9.69
CA ASN A 94 -10.52 6.12 -10.82
C ASN A 94 -10.04 4.67 -10.97
N GLY A 95 -10.73 3.71 -10.36
CA GLY A 95 -10.35 2.30 -10.46
C GLY A 95 -9.03 1.99 -9.74
N GLY A 96 -8.69 2.76 -8.70
CA GLY A 96 -7.46 2.56 -7.93
C GLY A 96 -6.27 3.31 -8.48
N ARG A 97 -6.41 4.08 -9.56
CA ARG A 97 -5.31 4.82 -10.17
C ARG A 97 -5.31 6.27 -9.71
N ASN A 98 -4.11 6.82 -9.57
CA ASN A 98 -3.95 8.20 -9.15
C ASN A 98 -4.46 9.16 -10.23
N ILE A 99 -5.00 10.31 -9.78
CA ILE A 99 -5.38 11.40 -10.67
C ILE A 99 -4.15 12.29 -10.85
N SER A 100 -3.63 12.32 -12.03
CA SER A 100 -2.48 13.18 -12.31
C SER A 100 -2.80 14.13 -13.42
#